data_2dcd7dc3fe8a01e53ba0e5ef0973dadc
#
_entry.id   2dcd7dc3fe8a01e53ba0e5ef0973dadc
#
_cell.length_a   1.000
_cell.length_b   1.000
_cell.length_c   1.000
_cell.angle_alpha   90.00
_cell.angle_beta   90.00
_cell.angle_gamma   90.00
#
_symmetry.space_group_name_H-M   'P 1'
#
loop_
_entity.id
_entity.type
_entity.pdbx_description
1 polymer ?
#
loop_
_entity_poly.entity_id
_entity_poly.type
_entity_poly.pdbx_seq_one_letter_code
_entity_poly.pdbx_strand_id
1 'polypeptide(L)'
;MVGIYFSGTGNSRYCVEKFLEEYEPQAEAFSIENKSAALEIERQDKIVLGYPVQFSSIPKILKDYVISNHEIWKGKRVFIIATMG
;
A
#
# COMPACT_ATOMS: atom_id res chain seq x y z
N MET A 1 -2.82 -9.82 -6.70
CA MET A 1 -2.40 -9.01 -5.53
C MET A 1 -1.46 -7.90 -5.98
N VAL A 2 -1.59 -6.75 -5.38
CA VAL A 2 -0.69 -5.62 -5.66
C VAL A 2 -0.24 -5.02 -4.33
N GLY A 3 1.00 -4.56 -4.28
CA GLY A 3 1.52 -3.87 -3.11
C GLY A 3 1.52 -2.37 -3.34
N ILE A 4 1.06 -1.63 -2.35
CA ILE A 4 1.06 -0.17 -2.38
C ILE A 4 1.78 0.29 -1.12
N TYR A 5 2.71 1.20 -1.25
CA TYR A 5 3.45 1.67 -0.09
C TYR A 5 3.60 3.19 -0.08
N PHE A 6 3.66 3.72 1.12
CA PHE A 6 4.04 5.10 1.36
C PHE A 6 5.31 5.04 2.21
N SER A 7 6.40 5.56 1.70
CA SER A 7 7.67 5.40 2.38
C SER A 7 8.54 6.65 2.29
N GLY A 8 8.87 7.20 3.44
CA GLY A 8 9.87 8.23 3.51
C GLY A 8 11.28 7.65 3.73
N THR A 9 11.37 6.41 4.19
CA THR A 9 12.65 5.79 4.55
C THR A 9 12.97 4.51 3.80
N GLY A 10 12.03 3.99 3.04
CA GLY A 10 12.21 2.73 2.31
C GLY A 10 11.79 1.49 3.08
N ASN A 11 11.55 1.58 4.39
CA ASN A 11 11.17 0.41 5.19
C ASN A 11 9.81 -0.17 4.77
N SER A 12 8.84 0.70 4.51
CA SER A 12 7.51 0.23 4.10
C SER A 12 7.58 -0.48 2.76
N ARG A 13 8.37 0.04 1.83
CA ARG A 13 8.58 -0.62 0.55
C ARG A 13 9.18 -2.00 0.74
N TYR A 14 10.22 -2.11 1.54
CA TYR A 14 10.88 -3.36 1.81
C TYR A 14 9.91 -4.40 2.38
N CYS A 15 9.11 -4.01 3.38
CA CYS A 15 8.17 -4.92 4.01
C CYS A 15 7.08 -5.38 3.04
N VAL A 16 6.58 -4.47 2.21
CA VAL A 16 5.58 -4.83 1.21
C VAL A 16 6.17 -5.80 0.19
N GLU A 17 7.37 -5.52 -0.31
CA GLU A 17 8.02 -6.38 -1.29
C GLU A 17 8.31 -7.77 -0.71
N LYS A 18 8.72 -7.85 0.56
CA LYS A 18 8.95 -9.13 1.22
C LYS A 18 7.66 -9.92 1.37
N PHE A 19 6.58 -9.26 1.74
CA PHE A 19 5.28 -9.91 1.86
C PHE A 19 4.86 -10.50 0.52
N LEU A 20 4.98 -9.72 -0.55
CA LEU A 20 4.61 -10.19 -1.89
C LEU A 20 5.49 -11.35 -2.33
N GLU A 21 6.78 -11.28 -2.04
CA GLU A 21 7.71 -12.36 -2.40
C GLU A 21 7.29 -13.70 -1.82
N GLU A 22 6.74 -13.69 -0.60
CA GLU A 22 6.32 -14.93 0.06
C GLU A 22 4.95 -15.42 -0.38
N TYR A 23 4.03 -14.51 -0.65
CA TYR A 23 2.64 -14.87 -0.93
C TYR A 23 2.28 -14.87 -2.41
N GLU A 24 2.86 -13.98 -3.17
CA GLU A 24 2.58 -13.91 -4.60
C GLU A 24 3.79 -13.27 -5.30
N PRO A 25 4.84 -14.06 -5.57
CA PRO A 25 6.10 -13.53 -6.09
C PRO A 25 5.99 -12.74 -7.40
N GLN A 26 4.92 -12.94 -8.14
CA GLN A 26 4.71 -12.23 -9.41
C GLN A 26 4.06 -10.87 -9.22
N ALA A 27 3.59 -10.56 -8.02
CA ALA A 27 2.93 -9.30 -7.76
C ALA A 27 3.95 -8.16 -7.69
N GLU A 28 3.51 -6.97 -8.10
CA GLU A 28 4.36 -5.79 -8.08
C GLU A 28 3.95 -4.84 -6.97
N ALA A 29 4.89 -4.01 -6.55
CA ALA A 29 4.66 -2.99 -5.54
C ALA A 29 4.84 -1.59 -6.16
N PHE A 30 3.96 -0.67 -5.79
CA PHE A 30 3.98 0.70 -6.29
C PHE A 30 3.92 1.70 -5.14
N SER A 31 4.62 2.81 -5.29
CA SER A 31 4.48 3.93 -4.38
C SER A 31 3.12 4.59 -4.60
N ILE A 32 2.53 5.15 -3.54
CA ILE A 32 1.28 5.91 -3.69
C ILE A 32 1.47 7.13 -4.60
N GLU A 33 2.71 7.57 -4.78
CA GLU A 33 3.01 8.69 -5.67
C GLU A 33 3.04 8.29 -7.14
N ASN A 34 3.06 6.99 -7.41
CA ASN A 34 3.05 6.50 -8.78
C ASN A 34 1.63 6.54 -9.34
N LYS A 35 1.48 7.17 -10.51
CA LYS A 35 0.17 7.31 -11.14
C LYS A 35 -0.47 5.97 -11.48
N SER A 36 0.32 4.95 -11.69
CA SER A 36 -0.19 3.61 -11.99
C SER A 36 -0.75 2.90 -10.77
N ALA A 37 -0.46 3.37 -9.56
CA ALA A 37 -0.93 2.71 -8.34
C ALA A 37 -2.45 2.61 -8.29
N ALA A 38 -3.15 3.70 -8.59
CA ALA A 38 -4.60 3.72 -8.55
C ALA A 38 -5.20 2.73 -9.56
N LEU A 39 -4.63 2.65 -10.75
CA LEU A 39 -5.09 1.71 -11.77
C LEU A 39 -4.90 0.27 -11.32
N GLU A 40 -3.78 -0.03 -10.69
CA GLU A 40 -3.52 -1.38 -10.21
C GLU A 40 -4.42 -1.75 -9.03
N ILE A 41 -4.70 -0.82 -8.13
CA ILE A 41 -5.65 -1.05 -7.05
C ILE A 41 -7.03 -1.40 -7.62
N GLU A 42 -7.46 -0.66 -8.63
CA GLU A 42 -8.75 -0.90 -9.25
C GLU A 42 -8.84 -2.27 -9.90
N ARG A 43 -7.75 -2.73 -10.50
CA ARG A 43 -7.70 -4.01 -11.22
C ARG A 43 -7.57 -5.23 -10.33
N GLN A 44 -7.01 -5.08 -9.12
CA GLN A 44 -6.71 -6.20 -8.24
C GLN A 44 -7.76 -6.34 -7.16
N ASP A 45 -7.98 -7.59 -6.72
CA ASP A 45 -8.92 -7.87 -5.64
C ASP A 45 -8.26 -7.80 -4.26
N LYS A 46 -6.96 -8.03 -4.20
CA LYS A 46 -6.20 -8.06 -2.96
C LYS A 46 -5.10 -7.01 -3.01
N ILE A 47 -4.99 -6.22 -1.96
CA ILE A 47 -4.03 -5.13 -1.89
C ILE A 47 -3.25 -5.23 -0.58
N VAL A 48 -1.94 -5.09 -0.67
CA VAL A 48 -1.07 -4.99 0.51
C VAL A 48 -0.67 -3.53 0.64
N LEU A 49 -1.06 -2.91 1.74
CA LEU A 49 -0.77 -1.50 1.99
C LEU A 49 0.25 -1.38 3.11
N GLY A 50 1.41 -0.80 2.79
CA GLY A 50 2.47 -0.60 3.76
C GLY A 50 2.72 0.87 4.02
N TYR A 51 2.88 1.25 5.29
CA TYR A 51 3.16 2.63 5.64
C TYR A 51 3.87 2.70 7.00
N PRO A 52 4.66 3.76 7.24
CA PRO A 52 5.25 3.97 8.56
C PRO A 52 4.24 4.59 9.51
N VAL A 53 4.20 4.09 10.73
CA VAL A 53 3.37 4.69 11.78
C VAL A 53 4.12 5.87 12.38
N GLN A 54 3.49 7.03 12.41
CA GLN A 54 4.07 8.24 12.97
C GLN A 54 3.21 8.72 14.12
N PHE A 55 3.80 8.81 15.31
CA PHE A 55 3.09 9.26 16.50
C PHE A 55 1.78 8.48 16.73
N SER A 56 1.85 7.16 16.49
CA SER A 56 0.72 6.25 16.66
C SER A 56 -0.46 6.55 15.72
N SER A 57 -0.22 7.22 14.60
CA SER A 57 -1.28 7.50 13.66
C SER A 57 -0.84 7.27 12.21
N ILE A 58 -1.82 7.15 11.34
CA ILE A 58 -1.60 6.98 9.91
C ILE A 58 -1.14 8.33 9.32
N PRO A 59 -0.10 8.34 8.47
CA PRO A 59 0.32 9.58 7.82
C PRO A 59 -0.85 10.24 7.08
N LYS A 60 -0.94 11.56 7.20
CA LYS A 60 -2.04 12.30 6.61
C LYS A 60 -2.12 12.11 5.09
N ILE A 61 -0.97 12.10 4.43
CA ILE A 61 -0.92 11.92 2.97
C ILE A 61 -1.58 10.61 2.56
N LEU A 62 -1.28 9.53 3.31
CA LEU A 62 -1.87 8.24 3.04
C LEU A 62 -3.37 8.24 3.32
N LYS A 63 -3.77 8.83 4.43
CA LYS A 63 -5.18 8.93 4.79
C LYS A 63 -5.97 9.67 3.71
N ASP A 64 -5.43 10.80 3.24
CA ASP A 64 -6.07 11.57 2.19
C ASP A 64 -6.15 10.79 0.89
N TYR A 65 -5.11 10.02 0.57
CA TYR A 65 -5.09 9.19 -0.62
C TYR A 65 -6.20 8.14 -0.59
N VAL A 66 -6.36 7.45 0.53
CA VAL A 66 -7.39 6.42 0.67
C VAL A 66 -8.78 7.04 0.57
N ILE A 67 -9.00 8.16 1.25
CA ILE A 67 -10.30 8.83 1.23
C ILE A 67 -10.64 9.34 -0.16
N SER A 68 -9.68 9.99 -0.83
CA SER A 68 -9.90 10.54 -2.16
C SER A 68 -10.17 9.48 -3.22
N ASN A 69 -9.68 8.26 -2.99
CA ASN A 69 -9.82 7.17 -3.94
C ASN A 69 -10.68 6.04 -3.37
N HIS A 70 -11.61 6.35 -2.47
CA HIS A 70 -12.35 5.30 -1.77
C HIS A 70 -13.09 4.33 -2.70
N GLU A 71 -13.49 4.79 -3.86
CA GLU A 71 -14.19 3.93 -4.81
C GLU A 71 -13.35 2.74 -5.29
N ILE A 72 -12.05 2.97 -5.48
CA ILE A 72 -11.19 1.89 -5.97
C ILE A 72 -10.84 0.88 -4.86
N TRP A 73 -11.02 1.26 -3.59
CA TRP A 73 -10.78 0.35 -2.47
C TRP A 73 -12.00 -0.48 -2.10
N LYS A 74 -13.16 -0.09 -2.56
CA LYS A 74 -14.42 -0.70 -2.16
C LYS A 74 -14.49 -2.16 -2.62
N GLY A 75 -14.85 -3.06 -1.70
CA GLY A 75 -14.97 -4.47 -2.01
C GLY A 75 -13.65 -5.21 -2.10
N LYS A 76 -12.53 -4.56 -1.80
CA LYS A 76 -11.21 -5.17 -1.89
C LYS A 76 -10.77 -5.72 -0.53
N ARG A 77 -9.91 -6.74 -0.57
CA ARG A 77 -9.22 -7.21 0.63
C ARG A 77 -7.94 -6.42 0.78
N VAL A 78 -7.76 -5.82 1.93
CA VAL A 78 -6.58 -5.00 2.19
C VAL A 78 -5.80 -5.59 3.37
N PHE A 79 -4.54 -5.90 3.13
CA PHE A 79 -3.61 -6.34 4.16
C PHE A 79 -2.74 -5.15 4.55
N ILE A 80 -2.69 -4.83 5.82
CA ILE A 80 -1.97 -3.64 6.27
C ILE A 80 -0.67 -4.04 6.95
N ILE A 81 0.43 -3.43 6.51
CA ILE A 81 1.74 -3.59 7.13
C ILE A 81 2.13 -2.23 7.68
N ALA A 82 2.09 -2.09 9.00
CA ALA A 82 2.50 -0.87 9.65
C ALA A 82 3.93 -1.02 10.13
N THR A 83 4.82 -0.13 9.72
CA THR A 83 6.21 -0.17 10.12
C THR A 83 6.53 0.93 11.11
N MET A 84 7.51 0.70 11.97
CA MET A 84 7.99 1.74 12.88
C MET A 84 8.84 2.69 12.08
N GLY A 85 8.40 3.93 12.04
CA GLY A 85 9.03 4.97 11.21
C GLY A 85 10.36 5.47 11.71
#